data_17ebdfd881fb7b203115695b50eaabf5
#
_entry.id   17ebdfd881fb7b203115695b50eaabf5
#
_cell.length_a   1.000
_cell.length_b   1.000
_cell.length_c   1.000
_cell.angle_alpha   90.00
_cell.angle_beta   90.00
_cell.angle_gamma   90.00
#
_symmetry.space_group_name_H-M   'P 1'
#
loop_
_entity.id
_entity.type
_entity.pdbx_description
1 polymer ?
#
loop_
_entity_poly.entity_id
_entity_poly.type
_entity_poly.pdbx_seq_one_letter_code
_entity_poly.pdbx_strand_id
1 'polypeptide(L)'
;MNTLRGTCAIRILTVDDHQLLREGIAAVLEGQPDMVLVGQASNGREAIECFRQHRPDVTLMDLRMPDMGGIEAITAIRAEFPNARVIVLTTYAGDVQAAEALKAGASGYLLKNLVRKELLETIRAVYAGKRRVPPEIATEIAEHIADDALTVREIDVLRRVAAGKSNKVIAAELDISEGTVKTHMKSILPKLDASDRTHAVMITLKRGILDV
;
A
#
# COMPACT_ATOMS: atom_id res chain seq x y z
N MET A 1 -43.90 -0.30 19.70
CA MET A 1 -43.41 0.76 18.80
C MET A 1 -41.89 0.73 18.86
N ASN A 2 -41.30 -0.01 17.95
CA ASN A 2 -39.86 -0.24 17.92
C ASN A 2 -39.30 0.80 16.89
N THR A 3 -38.74 1.89 17.38
CA THR A 3 -38.11 2.93 16.57
C THR A 3 -36.84 2.33 15.99
N LEU A 4 -36.90 1.80 14.77
CA LEU A 4 -35.75 1.49 13.94
C LEU A 4 -34.98 2.81 13.74
N ARG A 5 -33.92 3.03 14.51
CA ARG A 5 -32.89 3.98 14.16
C ARG A 5 -32.40 3.57 12.77
N GLY A 6 -32.74 4.33 11.76
CA GLY A 6 -32.20 4.14 10.42
C GLY A 6 -30.69 4.13 10.51
N THR A 7 -30.09 2.97 10.43
CA THR A 7 -28.64 2.83 10.28
C THR A 7 -28.30 3.45 8.95
N CYS A 8 -27.68 4.64 8.97
CA CYS A 8 -27.18 5.28 7.77
C CYS A 8 -26.16 4.30 7.15
N ALA A 9 -26.36 3.91 5.90
CA ALA A 9 -25.47 2.97 5.22
C ALA A 9 -24.05 3.52 5.18
N ILE A 10 -23.05 2.68 5.42
CA ILE A 10 -21.63 3.02 5.34
C ILE A 10 -21.32 3.41 3.89
N ARG A 11 -20.86 4.63 3.69
CA ARG A 11 -20.52 5.20 2.39
C ARG A 11 -19.10 4.80 2.00
N ILE A 12 -18.96 4.07 0.91
CA ILE A 12 -17.68 3.48 0.50
C ILE A 12 -17.22 4.08 -0.83
N LEU A 13 -15.96 4.48 -0.89
CA LEU A 13 -15.24 4.82 -2.11
C LEU A 13 -14.26 3.67 -2.42
N THR A 14 -14.24 3.16 -3.65
CA THR A 14 -13.24 2.18 -4.09
C THR A 14 -12.27 2.81 -5.10
N VAL A 15 -10.98 2.58 -4.90
CA VAL A 15 -9.89 3.14 -5.69
C VAL A 15 -8.93 2.02 -6.07
N ASP A 16 -8.87 1.69 -7.36
CA ASP A 16 -8.01 0.64 -7.90
C ASP A 16 -7.91 0.86 -9.42
N ASP A 17 -6.78 0.62 -10.05
CA ASP A 17 -6.65 0.73 -11.51
C ASP A 17 -7.24 -0.49 -12.26
N HIS A 18 -7.44 -1.61 -11.54
CA HIS A 18 -8.04 -2.84 -12.09
C HIS A 18 -9.57 -2.78 -12.08
N GLN A 19 -10.18 -2.54 -13.24
CA GLN A 19 -11.63 -2.42 -13.38
C GLN A 19 -12.39 -3.65 -12.84
N LEU A 20 -11.94 -4.87 -13.17
CA LEU A 20 -12.59 -6.11 -12.70
C LEU A 20 -12.64 -6.23 -11.18
N LEU A 21 -11.61 -5.74 -10.49
CA LEU A 21 -11.62 -5.75 -9.01
C LEU A 21 -12.63 -4.73 -8.47
N ARG A 22 -12.69 -3.53 -9.05
CA ARG A 22 -13.70 -2.53 -8.65
C ARG A 22 -15.13 -3.05 -8.85
N GLU A 23 -15.40 -3.69 -9.99
CA GLU A 23 -16.71 -4.32 -10.28
C GLU A 23 -17.01 -5.46 -9.30
N GLY A 24 -16.02 -6.29 -8.98
CA GLY A 24 -16.16 -7.36 -8.00
C GLY A 24 -16.46 -6.84 -6.60
N ILE A 25 -15.79 -5.76 -6.17
CA ILE A 25 -16.07 -5.08 -4.89
C ILE A 25 -17.49 -4.49 -4.91
N ALA A 26 -17.88 -3.81 -5.99
CA ALA A 26 -19.22 -3.24 -6.13
C ALA A 26 -20.30 -4.31 -5.97
N ALA A 27 -20.16 -5.46 -6.65
CA ALA A 27 -21.10 -6.58 -6.55
C ALA A 27 -21.20 -7.16 -5.12
N VAL A 28 -20.07 -7.22 -4.39
CA VAL A 28 -20.06 -7.68 -2.99
C VAL A 28 -20.78 -6.69 -2.08
N LEU A 29 -20.63 -5.38 -2.32
CA LEU A 29 -21.25 -4.33 -1.53
C LEU A 29 -22.76 -4.21 -1.80
N GLU A 30 -23.22 -4.39 -3.04
CA GLU A 30 -24.65 -4.36 -3.40
C GLU A 30 -25.49 -5.35 -2.61
N GLY A 31 -24.91 -6.49 -2.21
CA GLY A 31 -25.57 -7.47 -1.36
C GLY A 31 -25.70 -7.09 0.11
N GLN A 32 -25.20 -5.89 0.53
CA GLN A 32 -25.17 -5.50 1.95
C GLN A 32 -26.12 -4.33 2.21
N PRO A 33 -27.12 -4.52 3.13
CA PRO A 33 -28.09 -3.45 3.42
C PRO A 33 -27.49 -2.29 4.23
N ASP A 34 -26.31 -2.50 4.84
CA ASP A 34 -25.62 -1.54 5.69
C ASP A 34 -24.47 -0.81 4.97
N MET A 35 -24.31 -0.99 3.65
CA MET A 35 -23.23 -0.41 2.88
C MET A 35 -23.74 0.17 1.55
N VAL A 36 -23.08 1.21 1.06
CA VAL A 36 -23.36 1.81 -0.25
C VAL A 36 -22.06 2.29 -0.90
N LEU A 37 -21.84 1.89 -2.14
CA LEU A 37 -20.75 2.42 -2.96
C LEU A 37 -21.14 3.82 -3.46
N VAL A 38 -20.36 4.84 -3.08
CA VAL A 38 -20.66 6.24 -3.41
C VAL A 38 -19.76 6.79 -4.51
N GLY A 39 -18.69 6.10 -4.86
CA GLY A 39 -17.78 6.48 -5.93
C GLY A 39 -16.77 5.41 -6.26
N GLN A 40 -16.16 5.55 -7.43
CA GLN A 40 -15.06 4.73 -7.91
C GLN A 40 -14.00 5.64 -8.52
N ALA A 41 -12.73 5.28 -8.38
CA ALA A 41 -11.59 5.97 -8.97
C ALA A 41 -10.56 4.96 -9.47
N SER A 42 -9.76 5.33 -10.46
CA SER A 42 -8.75 4.49 -11.10
C SER A 42 -7.31 4.90 -10.77
N ASN A 43 -7.12 6.02 -10.09
CA ASN A 43 -5.81 6.55 -9.68
C ASN A 43 -5.96 7.48 -8.47
N GLY A 44 -4.82 7.92 -7.90
CA GLY A 44 -4.81 8.75 -6.71
C GLY A 44 -5.42 10.14 -6.90
N ARG A 45 -5.30 10.76 -8.08
CA ARG A 45 -5.89 12.08 -8.36
C ARG A 45 -7.41 12.01 -8.35
N GLU A 46 -7.97 11.06 -9.09
CA GLU A 46 -9.41 10.80 -9.08
C GLU A 46 -9.90 10.45 -7.67
N ALA A 47 -9.12 9.70 -6.89
CA ALA A 47 -9.46 9.36 -5.51
C ALA A 47 -9.64 10.61 -4.64
N ILE A 48 -8.73 11.60 -4.73
CA ILE A 48 -8.81 12.85 -3.97
C ILE A 48 -10.08 13.63 -4.37
N GLU A 49 -10.36 13.74 -5.67
CA GLU A 49 -11.53 14.44 -6.19
C GLU A 49 -12.83 13.75 -5.75
N CYS A 50 -12.93 12.43 -5.92
CA CYS A 50 -14.06 11.63 -5.46
C CYS A 50 -14.26 11.74 -3.94
N PHE A 51 -13.16 11.74 -3.15
CA PHE A 51 -13.25 11.91 -1.72
C PHE A 51 -13.85 13.27 -1.34
N ARG A 52 -13.39 14.35 -1.98
CA ARG A 52 -13.93 15.72 -1.78
C ARG A 52 -15.40 15.79 -2.08
N GLN A 53 -15.83 15.20 -3.22
CA GLN A 53 -17.20 15.23 -3.69
C GLN A 53 -18.14 14.38 -2.85
N HIS A 54 -17.75 13.15 -2.54
CA HIS A 54 -18.64 12.16 -1.95
C HIS A 54 -18.51 12.02 -0.44
N ARG A 55 -17.40 12.49 0.18
CA ARG A 55 -17.16 12.36 1.63
C ARG A 55 -17.46 10.95 2.14
N PRO A 56 -16.76 9.92 1.65
CA PRO A 56 -17.00 8.54 2.06
C PRO A 56 -16.65 8.34 3.54
N ASP A 57 -17.32 7.36 4.17
CA ASP A 57 -17.00 6.94 5.53
C ASP A 57 -15.75 6.06 5.57
N VAL A 58 -15.57 5.24 4.51
CA VAL A 58 -14.44 4.35 4.32
C VAL A 58 -14.00 4.40 2.86
N THR A 59 -12.69 4.51 2.63
CA THR A 59 -12.08 4.41 1.30
C THR A 59 -11.27 3.12 1.21
N LEU A 60 -11.51 2.32 0.18
CA LEU A 60 -10.69 1.19 -0.21
C LEU A 60 -9.66 1.69 -1.22
N MET A 61 -8.37 1.58 -0.94
CA MET A 61 -7.30 2.23 -1.70
C MET A 61 -6.24 1.22 -2.12
N ASP A 62 -6.06 1.02 -3.42
CA ASP A 62 -4.87 0.34 -3.93
C ASP A 62 -3.64 1.22 -3.73
N LEU A 63 -2.49 0.61 -3.47
CA LEU A 63 -1.22 1.33 -3.36
C LEU A 63 -0.56 1.58 -4.71
N ARG A 64 -0.72 0.66 -5.66
CA ARG A 64 -0.04 0.69 -6.96
C ARG A 64 -0.99 1.09 -8.06
N MET A 65 -0.94 2.34 -8.43
CA MET A 65 -1.77 2.91 -9.50
C MET A 65 -0.92 3.85 -10.37
N PRO A 66 -1.28 4.05 -11.65
CA PRO A 66 -0.62 5.01 -12.51
C PRO A 66 -0.84 6.45 -12.04
N ASP A 67 -0.01 7.37 -12.47
CA ASP A 67 -0.01 8.81 -12.23
C ASP A 67 0.24 9.22 -10.78
N MET A 68 -0.56 8.77 -9.85
CA MET A 68 -0.45 9.01 -8.41
C MET A 68 -0.75 7.73 -7.64
N GLY A 69 0.19 7.27 -6.85
CA GLY A 69 0.06 6.08 -6.00
C GLY A 69 -0.86 6.29 -4.79
N GLY A 70 -1.28 5.16 -4.19
CA GLY A 70 -2.20 5.22 -3.05
C GLY A 70 -1.62 5.89 -1.81
N ILE A 71 -0.31 5.74 -1.52
CA ILE A 71 0.33 6.39 -0.36
C ILE A 71 0.28 7.91 -0.49
N GLU A 72 0.58 8.45 -1.67
CA GLU A 72 0.49 9.89 -1.95
C GLU A 72 -0.95 10.38 -1.81
N ALA A 73 -1.92 9.61 -2.35
CA ALA A 73 -3.34 9.93 -2.25
C ALA A 73 -3.83 9.90 -0.78
N ILE A 74 -3.43 8.89 0.01
CA ILE A 74 -3.74 8.80 1.45
C ILE A 74 -3.20 10.03 2.17
N THR A 75 -1.94 10.39 1.92
CA THR A 75 -1.29 11.55 2.54
C THR A 75 -2.05 12.85 2.23
N ALA A 76 -2.41 13.08 0.96
CA ALA A 76 -3.16 14.25 0.54
C ALA A 76 -4.58 14.28 1.14
N ILE A 77 -5.30 13.15 1.11
CA ILE A 77 -6.63 13.04 1.71
C ILE A 77 -6.57 13.31 3.22
N ARG A 78 -5.60 12.74 3.93
CA ARG A 78 -5.44 12.89 5.38
C ARG A 78 -5.01 14.29 5.79
N ALA A 79 -4.25 14.99 4.95
CA ALA A 79 -3.90 16.39 5.18
C ALA A 79 -5.14 17.31 5.16
N GLU A 80 -6.08 17.04 4.25
CA GLU A 80 -7.32 17.81 4.10
C GLU A 80 -8.44 17.29 5.03
N PHE A 81 -8.50 15.97 5.24
CA PHE A 81 -9.51 15.28 6.07
C PHE A 81 -8.84 14.41 7.13
N PRO A 82 -8.42 14.97 8.29
CA PRO A 82 -7.68 14.24 9.31
C PRO A 82 -8.35 12.97 9.86
N ASN A 83 -9.67 12.86 9.76
CA ASN A 83 -10.46 11.71 10.21
C ASN A 83 -10.83 10.72 9.09
N ALA A 84 -10.28 10.89 7.87
CA ALA A 84 -10.52 9.96 6.78
C ALA A 84 -10.09 8.54 7.16
N ARG A 85 -10.96 7.56 6.92
CA ARG A 85 -10.68 6.15 7.17
C ARG A 85 -10.34 5.47 5.85
N VAL A 86 -9.11 5.01 5.75
CA VAL A 86 -8.61 4.35 4.53
C VAL A 86 -8.18 2.94 4.86
N ILE A 87 -8.71 1.98 4.09
CA ILE A 87 -8.28 0.58 4.06
C ILE A 87 -7.43 0.39 2.81
N VAL A 88 -6.20 -0.02 2.99
CA VAL A 88 -5.31 -0.35 1.89
C VAL A 88 -5.67 -1.71 1.31
N LEU A 89 -5.78 -1.79 -0.02
CA LEU A 89 -5.87 -3.03 -0.78
C LEU A 89 -4.55 -3.25 -1.52
N THR A 90 -3.95 -4.43 -1.39
CA THR A 90 -2.69 -4.73 -2.08
C THR A 90 -2.57 -6.21 -2.43
N THR A 91 -1.80 -6.51 -3.48
CA THR A 91 -1.48 -7.89 -3.85
C THR A 91 -0.32 -8.46 -3.05
N TYR A 92 0.50 -7.61 -2.44
CA TYR A 92 1.72 -8.00 -1.73
C TYR A 92 1.64 -7.65 -0.25
N ALA A 93 2.12 -8.56 0.58
CA ALA A 93 2.32 -8.36 2.01
C ALA A 93 3.64 -7.62 2.32
N GLY A 94 4.07 -6.65 1.46
CA GLY A 94 5.33 -5.95 1.65
C GLY A 94 5.32 -5.07 2.91
N ASP A 95 6.21 -5.36 3.85
CA ASP A 95 6.35 -4.68 5.14
C ASP A 95 6.64 -3.18 5.00
N VAL A 96 7.47 -2.78 4.03
CA VAL A 96 7.84 -1.38 3.81
C VAL A 96 6.65 -0.56 3.32
N GLN A 97 5.92 -1.03 2.30
CA GLN A 97 4.73 -0.33 1.80
C GLN A 97 3.62 -0.30 2.85
N ALA A 98 3.45 -1.39 3.62
CA ALA A 98 2.47 -1.43 4.70
C ALA A 98 2.82 -0.42 5.81
N ALA A 99 4.10 -0.34 6.21
CA ALA A 99 4.57 0.63 7.18
C ALA A 99 4.39 2.07 6.70
N GLU A 100 4.70 2.37 5.43
CA GLU A 100 4.51 3.69 4.84
C GLU A 100 3.02 4.07 4.77
N ALA A 101 2.15 3.15 4.34
CA ALA A 101 0.72 3.38 4.31
C ALA A 101 0.13 3.65 5.71
N LEU A 102 0.58 2.91 6.73
CA LEU A 102 0.16 3.15 8.12
C LEU A 102 0.70 4.48 8.66
N LYS A 103 1.92 4.88 8.32
CA LYS A 103 2.49 6.21 8.64
C LYS A 103 1.70 7.33 7.95
N ALA A 104 1.28 7.12 6.69
CA ALA A 104 0.42 8.05 5.95
C ALA A 104 -1.00 8.16 6.54
N GLY A 105 -1.37 7.26 7.47
CA GLY A 105 -2.63 7.31 8.21
C GLY A 105 -3.67 6.28 7.78
N ALA A 106 -3.29 5.20 7.11
CA ALA A 106 -4.19 4.09 6.83
C ALA A 106 -4.74 3.49 8.14
N SER A 107 -6.02 3.15 8.13
CA SER A 107 -6.75 2.59 9.27
C SER A 107 -6.90 1.07 9.18
N GLY A 108 -6.71 0.50 8.00
CA GLY A 108 -6.78 -0.93 7.75
C GLY A 108 -5.91 -1.35 6.58
N TYR A 109 -5.63 -2.64 6.52
CA TYR A 109 -4.84 -3.27 5.49
C TYR A 109 -5.45 -4.62 5.13
N LEU A 110 -5.64 -4.88 3.84
CA LEU A 110 -6.26 -6.10 3.34
C LEU A 110 -5.55 -6.57 2.07
N LEU A 111 -5.17 -7.82 2.01
CA LEU A 111 -4.63 -8.43 0.81
C LEU A 111 -5.73 -8.67 -0.23
N LYS A 112 -5.46 -8.34 -1.50
CA LYS A 112 -6.44 -8.49 -2.61
C LYS A 112 -6.95 -9.93 -2.78
N ASN A 113 -6.15 -10.94 -2.43
CA ASN A 113 -6.57 -12.34 -2.44
C ASN A 113 -7.55 -12.70 -1.30
N LEU A 114 -7.63 -11.90 -0.23
CA LEU A 114 -8.54 -12.09 0.91
C LEU A 114 -9.79 -11.20 0.83
N VAL A 115 -9.89 -10.30 -0.15
CA VAL A 115 -11.02 -9.34 -0.28
C VAL A 115 -12.36 -10.05 -0.19
N ARG A 116 -12.57 -11.14 -0.91
CA ARG A 116 -13.85 -11.87 -0.91
C ARG A 116 -14.25 -12.39 0.47
N LYS A 117 -13.28 -12.71 1.34
CA LYS A 117 -13.53 -13.32 2.66
C LYS A 117 -13.63 -12.29 3.79
N GLU A 118 -12.80 -11.24 3.74
CA GLU A 118 -12.57 -10.37 4.90
C GLU A 118 -13.01 -8.92 4.70
N LEU A 119 -13.37 -8.54 3.45
CA LEU A 119 -13.68 -7.15 3.09
C LEU A 119 -14.75 -6.52 3.98
N LEU A 120 -15.90 -7.19 4.09
CA LEU A 120 -17.07 -6.65 4.79
C LEU A 120 -16.81 -6.45 6.29
N GLU A 121 -16.13 -7.42 6.91
CA GLU A 121 -15.75 -7.33 8.32
C GLU A 121 -14.74 -6.22 8.55
N THR A 122 -13.76 -6.08 7.65
CA THR A 122 -12.75 -5.03 7.73
C THR A 122 -13.37 -3.65 7.58
N ILE A 123 -14.30 -3.46 6.63
CA ILE A 123 -15.04 -2.20 6.48
C ILE A 123 -15.80 -1.85 7.75
N ARG A 124 -16.59 -2.79 8.31
CA ARG A 124 -17.34 -2.55 9.54
C ARG A 124 -16.44 -2.23 10.73
N ALA A 125 -15.31 -2.93 10.86
CA ALA A 125 -14.35 -2.69 11.94
C ALA A 125 -13.72 -1.29 11.82
N VAL A 126 -13.29 -0.89 10.63
CA VAL A 126 -12.68 0.42 10.39
C VAL A 126 -13.71 1.54 10.52
N TYR A 127 -14.94 1.34 10.07
CA TYR A 127 -16.04 2.28 10.29
C TYR A 127 -16.32 2.49 11.78
N ALA A 128 -16.24 1.42 12.58
CA ALA A 128 -16.37 1.48 14.04
C ALA A 128 -15.13 2.08 14.76
N GLY A 129 -14.14 2.58 14.01
CA GLY A 129 -12.94 3.21 14.56
C GLY A 129 -11.84 2.24 14.99
N LYS A 130 -11.97 0.94 14.70
CA LYS A 130 -10.93 -0.05 14.99
C LYS A 130 -9.87 -0.04 13.88
N ARG A 131 -8.61 -0.21 14.25
CA ARG A 131 -7.56 -0.52 13.27
C ARG A 131 -7.60 -2.00 12.92
N ARG A 132 -7.44 -2.33 11.63
CA ARG A 132 -7.42 -3.70 11.14
C ARG A 132 -6.19 -3.93 10.28
N VAL A 133 -5.14 -4.46 10.89
CA VAL A 133 -3.90 -4.88 10.22
C VAL A 133 -3.76 -6.38 10.45
N PRO A 134 -3.56 -7.21 9.41
CA PRO A 134 -3.31 -8.63 9.57
C PRO A 134 -2.11 -8.88 10.51
N PRO A 135 -2.16 -9.88 11.41
CA PRO A 135 -1.07 -10.18 12.34
C PRO A 135 0.27 -10.41 11.63
N GLU A 136 0.25 -11.05 10.47
CA GLU A 136 1.42 -11.34 9.65
C GLU A 136 2.13 -10.03 9.24
N ILE A 137 1.37 -9.07 8.75
CA ILE A 137 1.88 -7.74 8.37
C ILE A 137 2.38 -6.98 9.59
N ALA A 138 1.66 -7.06 10.71
CA ALA A 138 2.08 -6.39 11.94
C ALA A 138 3.40 -6.97 12.47
N THR A 139 3.60 -8.29 12.39
CA THR A 139 4.84 -8.98 12.77
C THR A 139 5.98 -8.58 11.84
N GLU A 140 5.79 -8.66 10.52
CA GLU A 140 6.79 -8.25 9.54
C GLU A 140 7.23 -6.78 9.72
N ILE A 141 6.28 -5.87 9.97
CA ILE A 141 6.61 -4.48 10.28
C ILE A 141 7.42 -4.37 11.57
N ALA A 142 7.07 -5.10 12.62
CA ALA A 142 7.77 -5.05 13.90
C ALA A 142 9.19 -5.61 13.81
N GLU A 143 9.39 -6.68 13.08
CA GLU A 143 10.70 -7.30 12.85
C GLU A 143 11.64 -6.38 12.06
N HIS A 144 11.12 -5.63 11.08
CA HIS A 144 11.93 -4.79 10.20
C HIS A 144 12.02 -3.30 10.60
N ILE A 145 11.24 -2.86 11.60
CA ILE A 145 11.45 -1.51 12.20
C ILE A 145 12.77 -1.42 12.94
N ALA A 146 13.29 -2.57 13.44
CA ALA A 146 14.55 -2.67 14.17
C ALA A 146 15.77 -2.82 13.25
N ASP A 147 15.59 -3.19 11.99
CA ASP A 147 16.68 -3.36 11.03
C ASP A 147 17.10 -2.03 10.39
N ASP A 148 18.40 -1.93 10.10
CA ASP A 148 18.98 -0.79 9.37
C ASP A 148 18.28 -0.58 8.02
N ALA A 149 17.40 0.40 7.95
CA ALA A 149 16.72 0.75 6.71
C ALA A 149 17.72 1.02 5.58
N LEU A 150 17.41 0.59 4.36
CA LEU A 150 18.22 0.92 3.19
C LEU A 150 18.22 2.44 2.98
N THR A 151 19.39 2.99 2.74
CA THR A 151 19.54 4.40 2.37
C THR A 151 19.04 4.63 0.95
N VAL A 152 18.69 5.88 0.62
CA VAL A 152 18.29 6.29 -0.73
C VAL A 152 19.32 5.83 -1.78
N ARG A 153 20.61 5.93 -1.44
CA ARG A 153 21.70 5.53 -2.34
C ARG A 153 21.77 4.01 -2.55
N GLU A 154 21.52 3.24 -1.53
CA GLU A 154 21.43 1.77 -1.62
C GLU A 154 20.23 1.33 -2.47
N ILE A 155 19.09 2.00 -2.33
CA ILE A 155 17.90 1.76 -3.17
C ILE A 155 18.22 2.10 -4.63
N ASP A 156 18.93 3.20 -4.92
CA ASP A 156 19.33 3.59 -6.25
C ASP A 156 20.27 2.57 -6.92
N VAL A 157 21.17 1.97 -6.15
CA VAL A 157 22.03 0.87 -6.61
C VAL A 157 21.18 -0.36 -6.91
N LEU A 158 20.30 -0.77 -5.98
CA LEU A 158 19.44 -1.94 -6.14
C LEU A 158 18.49 -1.84 -7.33
N ARG A 159 17.93 -0.66 -7.60
CA ARG A 159 17.07 -0.42 -8.77
C ARG A 159 17.79 -0.73 -10.08
N ARG A 160 19.06 -0.37 -10.17
CA ARG A 160 19.89 -0.67 -11.35
C ARG A 160 20.34 -2.13 -11.42
N VAL A 161 20.56 -2.73 -10.26
CA VAL A 161 20.81 -4.18 -10.15
C VAL A 161 19.59 -4.98 -10.63
N ALA A 162 18.39 -4.57 -10.25
CA ALA A 162 17.14 -5.17 -10.70
C ALA A 162 16.94 -5.05 -12.22
N ALA A 163 17.42 -3.94 -12.82
CA ALA A 163 17.47 -3.76 -14.28
C ALA A 163 18.59 -4.57 -14.98
N GLY A 164 19.27 -5.48 -14.27
CA GLY A 164 20.30 -6.36 -14.85
C GLY A 164 21.65 -5.67 -15.16
N LYS A 165 21.89 -4.45 -14.68
CA LYS A 165 23.09 -3.69 -15.02
C LYS A 165 24.33 -4.21 -14.28
N SER A 166 25.49 -4.18 -14.97
CA SER A 166 26.78 -4.51 -14.36
C SER A 166 27.26 -3.37 -13.43
N ASN A 167 28.17 -3.67 -12.49
CA ASN A 167 28.71 -2.65 -11.58
C ASN A 167 29.38 -1.48 -12.35
N LYS A 168 30.00 -1.75 -13.49
CA LYS A 168 30.59 -0.72 -14.36
C LYS A 168 29.54 0.25 -14.89
N VAL A 169 28.39 -0.26 -15.36
CA VAL A 169 27.28 0.56 -15.86
C VAL A 169 26.65 1.35 -14.73
N ILE A 170 26.41 0.70 -13.58
CA ILE A 170 25.85 1.34 -12.38
C ILE A 170 26.76 2.49 -11.91
N ALA A 171 28.07 2.26 -11.88
CA ALA A 171 29.07 3.24 -11.48
C ALA A 171 29.01 4.49 -12.38
N ALA A 172 28.96 4.29 -13.71
CA ALA A 172 28.86 5.37 -14.69
C ALA A 172 27.54 6.17 -14.55
N GLU A 173 26.39 5.48 -14.35
CA GLU A 173 25.09 6.16 -14.21
C GLU A 173 24.93 6.92 -12.91
N LEU A 174 25.60 6.47 -11.86
CA LEU A 174 25.51 7.08 -10.54
C LEU A 174 26.66 8.05 -10.23
N ASP A 175 27.58 8.24 -11.19
CA ASP A 175 28.79 9.06 -11.06
C ASP A 175 29.63 8.67 -9.81
N ILE A 176 29.92 7.36 -9.69
CA ILE A 176 30.74 6.78 -8.60
C ILE A 176 31.70 5.74 -9.16
N SER A 177 32.63 5.27 -8.33
CA SER A 177 33.53 4.17 -8.71
C SER A 177 32.84 2.80 -8.66
N GLU A 178 33.31 1.82 -9.45
CA GLU A 178 32.87 0.43 -9.33
C GLU A 178 33.14 -0.14 -7.93
N GLY A 179 34.22 0.31 -7.27
CA GLY A 179 34.51 -0.04 -5.88
C GLY A 179 33.44 0.44 -4.93
N THR A 180 32.90 1.65 -5.13
CA THR A 180 31.79 2.21 -4.35
C THR A 180 30.50 1.40 -4.54
N VAL A 181 30.21 0.96 -5.78
CA VAL A 181 29.06 0.07 -6.04
C VAL A 181 29.19 -1.24 -5.28
N LYS A 182 30.39 -1.85 -5.29
CA LYS A 182 30.66 -3.09 -4.50
C LYS A 182 30.50 -2.86 -3.00
N THR A 183 30.94 -1.70 -2.48
CA THR A 183 30.76 -1.33 -1.08
C THR A 183 29.27 -1.19 -0.71
N HIS A 184 28.48 -0.52 -1.56
CA HIS A 184 27.02 -0.47 -1.34
C HIS A 184 26.39 -1.86 -1.33
N MET A 185 26.72 -2.73 -2.30
CA MET A 185 26.23 -4.10 -2.30
C MET A 185 26.63 -4.88 -1.05
N LYS A 186 27.86 -4.70 -0.56
CA LYS A 186 28.33 -5.33 0.69
C LYS A 186 27.56 -4.85 1.92
N SER A 187 27.10 -3.59 1.93
CA SER A 187 26.25 -3.04 3.00
C SER A 187 24.79 -3.50 2.86
N ILE A 188 24.28 -3.60 1.64
CA ILE A 188 22.90 -3.99 1.33
C ILE A 188 22.60 -5.44 1.73
N LEU A 189 23.52 -6.38 1.40
CA LEU A 189 23.27 -7.81 1.62
C LEU A 189 22.93 -8.16 3.08
N PRO A 190 23.69 -7.71 4.10
CA PRO A 190 23.32 -7.94 5.49
C PRO A 190 22.01 -7.29 5.90
N LYS A 191 21.75 -6.05 5.45
CA LYS A 191 20.50 -5.32 5.76
C LYS A 191 19.25 -6.03 5.25
N LEU A 192 19.37 -6.81 4.19
CA LEU A 192 18.29 -7.58 3.60
C LEU A 192 18.31 -9.07 3.99
N ASP A 193 19.28 -9.51 4.79
CA ASP A 193 19.57 -10.92 5.01
C ASP A 193 19.66 -11.73 3.70
N ALA A 194 20.31 -11.13 2.70
CA ALA A 194 20.41 -11.68 1.36
C ALA A 194 21.75 -12.38 1.14
N SER A 195 21.71 -13.58 0.55
CA SER A 195 22.91 -14.38 0.23
C SER A 195 23.73 -13.82 -0.92
N ASP A 196 23.07 -13.18 -1.89
CA ASP A 196 23.67 -12.63 -3.10
C ASP A 196 22.85 -11.49 -3.68
N ARG A 197 23.35 -10.88 -4.79
CA ARG A 197 22.70 -9.74 -5.42
C ARG A 197 21.31 -10.06 -6.03
N THR A 198 21.11 -11.27 -6.51
CA THR A 198 19.83 -11.71 -7.09
C THR A 198 18.82 -11.91 -5.98
N HIS A 199 19.23 -12.55 -4.88
CA HIS A 199 18.39 -12.70 -3.69
C HIS A 199 18.01 -11.34 -3.10
N ALA A 200 18.95 -10.38 -3.04
CA ALA A 200 18.64 -9.00 -2.60
C ALA A 200 17.56 -8.35 -3.45
N VAL A 201 17.60 -8.50 -4.79
CA VAL A 201 16.54 -7.99 -5.67
C VAL A 201 15.21 -8.68 -5.40
N MET A 202 15.20 -10.00 -5.26
CA MET A 202 13.96 -10.74 -4.97
C MET A 202 13.31 -10.31 -3.65
N ILE A 203 14.12 -10.11 -2.61
CA ILE A 203 13.64 -9.61 -1.31
C ILE A 203 13.07 -8.20 -1.45
N THR A 204 13.77 -7.29 -2.14
CA THR A 204 13.31 -5.90 -2.28
C THR A 204 12.02 -5.77 -3.08
N LEU A 205 11.81 -6.61 -4.09
CA LEU A 205 10.56 -6.71 -4.83
C LEU A 205 9.43 -7.24 -3.92
N LYS A 206 9.71 -8.32 -3.17
CA LYS A 206 8.75 -8.92 -2.23
C LYS A 206 8.35 -7.94 -1.12
N ARG A 207 9.30 -7.17 -0.58
CA ARG A 207 9.07 -6.15 0.46
C ARG A 207 8.45 -4.85 -0.09
N GLY A 208 8.32 -4.71 -1.39
CA GLY A 208 7.79 -3.50 -2.03
C GLY A 208 8.72 -2.29 -1.94
N ILE A 209 10.03 -2.50 -1.75
CA ILE A 209 11.06 -1.44 -1.77
C ILE A 209 11.33 -1.00 -3.22
N LEU A 210 11.25 -1.94 -4.16
CA LEU A 210 11.38 -1.69 -5.60
C LEU A 210 10.07 -2.07 -6.30
N ASP A 211 9.71 -1.28 -7.30
CA ASP A 211 8.67 -1.58 -8.28
C ASP A 211 9.31 -2.03 -9.60
N VAL A 212 8.71 -3.03 -10.28
CA VAL A 212 9.11 -3.48 -11.61
C VAL A 212 8.07 -3.03 -12.63
#